data_bc07dbad36b941cf408704b291757bab
#
_entry.id   bc07dbad36b941cf408704b291757bab
#
_cell.length_a   1.000
_cell.length_b   1.000
_cell.length_c   1.000
_cell.angle_alpha   90.00
_cell.angle_beta   90.00
_cell.angle_gamma   90.00
#
_symmetry.space_group_name_H-M   'P 1'
#
loop_
_entity.id
_entity.type
_entity.pdbx_description
1 polymer ?
#
loop_
_entity_poly.entity_id
_entity_poly.type
_entity_poly.pdbx_seq_one_letter_code
_entity_poly.pdbx_strand_id
1 'polypeptide(L)'
;MPVLELDPSDLTQVRFAMSPMSQLLGALLVLGGRHQPTGMDRWRKTVWARAQAVCSDQPVLAGLIATLNTTAYMPDFLTVPPSRMDTTFDAELEAVRQISDDRAFDDLTISASIRSDRAIGTLDSRFDGPHLTARCANALQAAWETLLL
;
A
#
# COMPACT_ATOMS: atom_id res chain seq x y z
N MET A 1 -7.35 17.21 18.68
CA MET A 1 -6.82 17.19 17.31
C MET A 1 -5.48 17.89 17.31
N PRO A 2 -4.43 17.32 16.74
CA PRO A 2 -3.19 18.06 16.54
C PRO A 2 -3.47 19.23 15.59
N VAL A 3 -3.00 20.42 15.97
CA VAL A 3 -3.06 21.60 15.11
C VAL A 3 -1.72 21.69 14.40
N LEU A 4 -1.74 21.69 13.07
CA LEU A 4 -0.57 21.93 12.25
C LEU A 4 -0.47 23.43 11.99
N GLU A 5 0.53 24.09 12.58
CA GLU A 5 0.84 25.48 12.29
C GLU A 5 1.90 25.54 11.20
N LEU A 6 1.57 26.16 10.07
CA LEU A 6 2.50 26.39 8.96
C LEU A 6 2.88 27.85 8.94
N ASP A 7 4.18 28.13 8.85
CA ASP A 7 4.68 29.47 8.60
C ASP A 7 5.03 29.68 7.10
N PRO A 8 5.25 30.91 6.65
CA PRO A 8 5.61 31.18 5.24
C PRO A 8 6.87 30.48 4.77
N SER A 9 7.82 30.12 5.67
CA SER A 9 9.03 29.38 5.30
C SER A 9 8.73 27.92 4.98
N ASP A 10 7.68 27.32 5.56
CA ASP A 10 7.27 25.95 5.26
C ASP A 10 6.79 25.83 3.82
N LEU A 11 6.12 26.87 3.31
CA LEU A 11 5.63 26.89 1.93
C LEU A 11 6.78 26.85 0.90
N THR A 12 7.95 27.37 1.25
CA THR A 12 9.14 27.32 0.38
C THR A 12 9.77 25.93 0.35
N GLN A 13 9.42 25.05 1.29
CA GLN A 13 9.91 23.69 1.41
C GLN A 13 8.94 22.66 0.83
N VAL A 14 7.77 23.07 0.37
CA VAL A 14 6.81 22.16 -0.29
C VAL A 14 7.45 21.57 -1.55
N ARG A 15 7.43 20.26 -1.62
CA ARG A 15 7.94 19.51 -2.78
C ARG A 15 6.85 18.61 -3.30
N PHE A 16 6.77 18.49 -4.61
CA PHE A 16 5.88 17.57 -5.28
C PHE A 16 6.71 16.43 -5.87
N ALA A 17 6.22 15.22 -5.75
CA ALA A 17 6.80 14.07 -6.40
C ALA A 17 5.70 13.20 -7.00
N MET A 18 6.00 12.57 -8.14
CA MET A 18 5.15 11.53 -8.70
C MET A 18 5.64 10.20 -8.16
N SER A 19 4.78 9.50 -7.41
CA SER A 19 5.10 8.22 -6.79
C SER A 19 4.49 7.07 -7.59
N PRO A 20 5.29 6.23 -8.25
CA PRO A 20 4.82 4.98 -8.85
C PRO A 20 4.18 4.03 -7.83
N MET A 21 4.70 3.97 -6.60
CA MET A 21 4.10 3.19 -5.52
C MET A 21 2.66 3.66 -5.22
N SER A 22 2.43 4.97 -5.16
CA SER A 22 1.07 5.51 -4.96
C SER A 22 0.12 5.11 -6.09
N GLN A 23 0.59 5.00 -7.32
CA GLN A 23 -0.21 4.51 -8.45
C GLN A 23 -0.59 3.03 -8.25
N LEU A 24 0.37 2.20 -7.82
CA LEU A 24 0.10 0.80 -7.51
C LEU A 24 -0.90 0.66 -6.36
N LEU A 25 -0.70 1.38 -5.25
CA LEU A 25 -1.63 1.34 -4.11
C LEU A 25 -3.04 1.79 -4.53
N GLY A 26 -3.16 2.81 -5.37
CA GLY A 26 -4.42 3.21 -5.99
C GLY A 26 -5.07 2.10 -6.82
N ALA A 27 -4.29 1.37 -7.61
CA ALA A 27 -4.76 0.22 -8.37
C ALA A 27 -5.27 -0.91 -7.45
N LEU A 28 -4.57 -1.20 -6.36
CA LEU A 28 -4.99 -2.20 -5.36
C LEU A 28 -6.28 -1.80 -4.64
N LEU A 29 -6.49 -0.51 -4.37
CA LEU A 29 -7.77 0.00 -3.84
C LEU A 29 -8.93 -0.22 -4.81
N VAL A 30 -8.71 0.03 -6.11
CA VAL A 30 -9.73 -0.24 -7.14
C VAL A 30 -10.02 -1.73 -7.26
N LEU A 31 -9.00 -2.57 -7.22
CA LEU A 31 -9.17 -4.04 -7.26
C LEU A 31 -9.96 -4.56 -6.06
N GLY A 32 -9.70 -4.07 -4.87
CA GLY A 32 -10.43 -4.46 -3.66
C GLY A 32 -11.88 -3.98 -3.60
N GLY A 33 -12.28 -3.07 -4.50
CA GLY A 33 -13.67 -2.67 -4.70
C GLY A 33 -14.18 -1.56 -3.78
N ARG A 34 -13.39 -1.07 -2.83
CA ARG A 34 -13.78 0.07 -1.97
C ARG A 34 -13.82 1.38 -2.75
N HIS A 35 -12.85 1.59 -3.62
CA HIS A 35 -12.78 2.72 -4.52
C HIS A 35 -13.21 2.29 -5.91
N GLN A 36 -14.28 2.88 -6.42
CA GLN A 36 -14.76 2.64 -7.78
C GLN A 36 -14.84 3.95 -8.55
N PRO A 37 -13.69 4.50 -8.98
CA PRO A 37 -13.69 5.70 -9.80
C PRO A 37 -14.41 5.44 -11.12
N THR A 38 -15.16 6.43 -11.58
CA THR A 38 -15.87 6.35 -12.87
C THR A 38 -14.89 5.98 -13.99
N GLY A 39 -15.23 4.96 -14.77
CA GLY A 39 -14.42 4.51 -15.91
C GLY A 39 -13.38 3.42 -15.59
N MET A 40 -13.14 3.07 -14.34
CA MET A 40 -12.18 2.02 -13.97
C MET A 40 -12.72 0.59 -14.03
N ASP A 41 -14.03 0.40 -14.20
CA ASP A 41 -14.66 -0.93 -14.27
C ASP A 41 -14.10 -1.79 -15.40
N ARG A 42 -13.87 -1.19 -16.56
CA ARG A 42 -13.30 -1.90 -17.70
C ARG A 42 -11.88 -2.38 -17.40
N TRP A 43 -11.04 -1.51 -16.86
CA TRP A 43 -9.67 -1.86 -16.46
C TRP A 43 -9.68 -2.98 -15.40
N ARG A 44 -10.47 -2.83 -14.36
CA ARG A 44 -10.62 -3.83 -13.29
C ARG A 44 -10.99 -5.22 -13.84
N LYS A 45 -11.98 -5.28 -14.72
CA LYS A 45 -12.39 -6.55 -15.37
C LYS A 45 -11.26 -7.14 -16.19
N THR A 46 -10.49 -6.32 -16.89
CA THR A 46 -9.38 -6.77 -17.75
C THR A 46 -8.24 -7.36 -16.91
N VAL A 47 -7.90 -6.76 -15.77
CA VAL A 47 -6.76 -7.20 -14.96
C VAL A 47 -7.12 -8.22 -13.88
N TRP A 48 -8.42 -8.46 -13.64
CA TRP A 48 -8.90 -9.27 -12.51
C TRP A 48 -8.28 -10.67 -12.45
N ALA A 49 -8.29 -11.40 -13.57
CA ALA A 49 -7.74 -12.75 -13.62
C ALA A 49 -6.22 -12.77 -13.31
N ARG A 50 -5.49 -11.77 -13.82
CA ARG A 50 -4.06 -11.60 -13.53
C ARG A 50 -3.82 -11.26 -12.07
N ALA A 51 -4.63 -10.38 -11.51
CA ALA A 51 -4.54 -10.03 -10.09
C ALA A 51 -4.80 -11.24 -9.19
N GLN A 52 -5.77 -12.08 -9.51
CA GLN A 52 -6.02 -13.32 -8.78
C GLN A 52 -4.85 -14.30 -8.86
N ALA A 53 -4.22 -14.44 -10.02
CA ALA A 53 -3.02 -15.28 -10.17
C ALA A 53 -1.90 -14.79 -9.26
N VAL A 54 -1.59 -13.47 -9.26
CA VAL A 54 -0.56 -12.91 -8.39
C VAL A 54 -0.93 -13.11 -6.90
N CYS A 55 -2.19 -12.94 -6.52
CA CYS A 55 -2.63 -13.18 -5.13
C CYS A 55 -2.50 -14.65 -4.71
N SER A 56 -2.63 -15.58 -5.65
CA SER A 56 -2.42 -17.02 -5.38
C SER A 56 -0.94 -17.34 -5.16
N ASP A 57 -0.06 -16.75 -5.97
CA ASP A 57 1.39 -16.95 -5.88
C ASP A 57 2.01 -16.17 -4.71
N GLN A 58 1.42 -15.02 -4.38
CA GLN A 58 1.85 -14.10 -3.34
C GLN A 58 0.70 -13.82 -2.36
N PRO A 59 0.38 -14.72 -1.42
CA PRO A 59 -0.77 -14.57 -0.52
C PRO A 59 -0.77 -13.26 0.29
N VAL A 60 0.42 -12.72 0.61
CA VAL A 60 0.56 -11.44 1.30
C VAL A 60 -0.07 -10.29 0.51
N LEU A 61 -0.08 -10.34 -0.84
CA LEU A 61 -0.75 -9.33 -1.67
C LEU A 61 -2.25 -9.29 -1.41
N ALA A 62 -2.89 -10.45 -1.30
CA ALA A 62 -4.30 -10.53 -0.96
C ALA A 62 -4.58 -9.95 0.44
N GLY A 63 -3.64 -10.13 1.40
CA GLY A 63 -3.68 -9.48 2.71
C GLY A 63 -3.58 -7.97 2.61
N LEU A 64 -2.66 -7.45 1.82
CA LEU A 64 -2.51 -6.00 1.59
C LEU A 64 -3.78 -5.42 0.94
N ILE A 65 -4.31 -6.04 -0.12
CA ILE A 65 -5.55 -5.59 -0.76
C ILE A 65 -6.70 -5.55 0.25
N ALA A 66 -6.86 -6.60 1.05
CA ALA A 66 -7.89 -6.65 2.08
C ALA A 66 -7.70 -5.53 3.12
N THR A 67 -6.49 -5.31 3.62
CA THR A 67 -6.18 -4.27 4.58
C THR A 67 -6.47 -2.89 4.02
N LEU A 68 -5.94 -2.56 2.83
CA LEU A 68 -6.16 -1.27 2.17
C LEU A 68 -7.64 -0.96 1.93
N ASN A 69 -8.45 -1.98 1.67
CA ASN A 69 -9.86 -1.81 1.34
C ASN A 69 -10.81 -1.81 2.55
N THR A 70 -10.34 -2.13 3.72
CA THR A 70 -11.18 -2.25 4.91
C THR A 70 -10.93 -1.18 5.96
N THR A 71 -9.83 -0.45 5.87
CA THR A 71 -9.45 0.59 6.81
C THR A 71 -9.44 1.96 6.14
N ALA A 72 -9.60 3.02 6.93
CA ALA A 72 -9.34 4.38 6.48
C ALA A 72 -7.85 4.75 6.63
N TYR A 73 -7.04 3.85 7.18
CA TYR A 73 -5.62 4.03 7.44
C TYR A 73 -4.79 3.31 6.38
N MET A 74 -3.89 4.03 5.77
CA MET A 74 -2.88 3.47 4.88
C MET A 74 -1.63 3.19 5.70
N PRO A 75 -1.10 1.95 5.74
CA PRO A 75 0.10 1.65 6.50
C PRO A 75 1.28 2.52 6.05
N ASP A 76 1.96 3.16 7.01
CA ASP A 76 3.02 4.14 6.74
C ASP A 76 4.21 3.52 6.01
N PHE A 77 4.50 2.24 6.27
CA PHE A 77 5.60 1.56 5.59
C PHE A 77 5.41 1.39 4.07
N LEU A 78 4.17 1.50 3.59
CA LEU A 78 3.84 1.48 2.15
C LEU A 78 3.89 2.87 1.51
N THR A 79 3.87 3.92 2.31
CA THR A 79 3.75 5.31 1.85
C THR A 79 4.97 6.14 2.21
N VAL A 80 6.15 5.54 2.14
CA VAL A 80 7.42 6.25 2.38
C VAL A 80 7.52 7.41 1.39
N PRO A 81 7.68 8.66 1.87
CA PRO A 81 7.77 9.80 0.97
C PRO A 81 8.96 9.67 0.03
N PRO A 82 8.79 9.91 -1.27
CA PRO A 82 9.89 9.91 -2.22
C PRO A 82 10.96 10.93 -1.84
N SER A 83 12.23 10.54 -1.89
CA SER A 83 13.35 11.44 -1.63
C SER A 83 13.62 12.41 -2.79
N ARG A 84 13.09 12.13 -3.98
CA ARG A 84 13.28 12.89 -5.23
C ARG A 84 11.97 13.05 -5.97
N MET A 85 11.88 14.12 -6.79
CA MET A 85 10.69 14.37 -7.63
C MET A 85 10.50 13.31 -8.72
N ASP A 86 11.61 12.78 -9.24
CA ASP A 86 11.70 11.80 -10.33
C ASP A 86 12.02 10.39 -9.79
N THR A 87 11.34 9.98 -8.73
CA THR A 87 11.54 8.65 -8.15
C THR A 87 11.09 7.54 -9.10
N THR A 88 11.69 6.36 -8.95
CA THR A 88 11.30 5.16 -9.68
C THR A 88 10.58 4.18 -8.75
N PHE A 89 9.82 3.26 -9.32
CA PHE A 89 9.18 2.20 -8.53
C PHE A 89 10.21 1.39 -7.74
N ASP A 90 11.34 1.04 -8.35
CA ASP A 90 12.40 0.27 -7.71
C ASP A 90 13.00 1.01 -6.51
N ALA A 91 13.18 2.32 -6.62
CA ALA A 91 13.69 3.14 -5.51
C ALA A 91 12.71 3.19 -4.33
N GLU A 92 11.41 3.31 -4.60
CA GLU A 92 10.39 3.28 -3.56
C GLU A 92 10.23 1.88 -2.96
N LEU A 93 10.33 0.83 -3.78
CA LEU A 93 10.28 -0.55 -3.33
C LEU A 93 11.48 -0.89 -2.43
N GLU A 94 12.66 -0.37 -2.76
CA GLU A 94 13.84 -0.51 -1.90
C GLU A 94 13.65 0.21 -0.55
N ALA A 95 13.01 1.37 -0.54
CA ALA A 95 12.66 2.05 0.71
C ALA A 95 11.74 1.20 1.59
N VAL A 96 10.79 0.48 1.00
CA VAL A 96 9.96 -0.49 1.74
C VAL A 96 10.81 -1.62 2.32
N ARG A 97 11.78 -2.17 1.55
CA ARG A 97 12.66 -3.25 2.01
C ARG A 97 13.58 -2.84 3.18
N GLN A 98 13.90 -1.55 3.31
CA GLN A 98 14.74 -1.02 4.39
C GLN A 98 13.97 -0.86 5.72
N ILE A 99 12.66 -0.99 5.72
CA ILE A 99 11.86 -0.92 6.94
C ILE A 99 11.96 -2.26 7.68
N SER A 100 12.09 -2.21 9.00
CA SER A 100 12.14 -3.43 9.81
C SER A 100 10.79 -4.16 9.79
N ASP A 101 10.82 -5.49 9.89
CA ASP A 101 9.63 -6.31 9.97
C ASP A 101 8.74 -5.91 11.16
N ASP A 102 9.34 -5.58 12.30
CA ASP A 102 8.61 -5.14 13.50
C ASP A 102 7.78 -3.88 13.22
N ARG A 103 8.37 -2.88 12.55
CA ARG A 103 7.67 -1.65 12.20
C ARG A 103 6.53 -1.91 11.20
N ALA A 104 6.76 -2.73 10.20
CA ALA A 104 5.72 -3.09 9.25
C ALA A 104 4.59 -3.87 9.93
N PHE A 105 4.91 -4.75 10.87
CA PHE A 105 3.94 -5.50 11.66
C PHE A 105 3.11 -4.58 12.56
N ASP A 106 3.73 -3.60 13.22
CA ASP A 106 3.05 -2.60 14.04
C ASP A 106 2.07 -1.77 13.20
N ASP A 107 2.49 -1.28 12.02
CA ASP A 107 1.64 -0.52 11.10
C ASP A 107 0.41 -1.33 10.64
N LEU A 108 0.60 -2.60 10.31
CA LEU A 108 -0.50 -3.50 9.93
C LEU A 108 -1.43 -3.80 11.10
N THR A 109 -0.89 -3.91 12.30
CA THR A 109 -1.66 -4.11 13.54
C THR A 109 -2.51 -2.87 13.84
N ILE A 110 -1.96 -1.66 13.68
CA ILE A 110 -2.70 -0.41 13.80
C ILE A 110 -3.82 -0.38 12.76
N SER A 111 -3.53 -0.72 11.50
CA SER A 111 -4.54 -0.81 10.45
C SER A 111 -5.68 -1.77 10.82
N ALA A 112 -5.35 -2.94 11.34
CA ALA A 112 -6.35 -3.92 11.77
C ALA A 112 -7.21 -3.40 12.93
N SER A 113 -6.63 -2.65 13.87
CA SER A 113 -7.33 -2.09 15.03
C SER A 113 -8.32 -0.97 14.67
N ILE A 114 -7.98 -0.16 13.66
CA ILE A 114 -8.85 0.93 13.18
C ILE A 114 -10.04 0.39 12.38
N ARG A 115 -9.96 -0.84 11.91
CA ARG A 115 -10.93 -1.50 11.05
C ARG A 115 -12.30 -1.72 11.68
N SER A 116 -12.42 -1.78 13.01
CA SER A 116 -13.62 -2.33 13.61
C SER A 116 -14.37 -1.33 14.50
N ASP A 117 -15.57 -0.96 14.08
CA ASP A 117 -16.61 -0.46 15.00
C ASP A 117 -17.13 -1.55 15.97
N ARG A 118 -16.68 -2.79 15.89
CA ARG A 118 -17.30 -3.92 16.62
C ARG A 118 -16.38 -5.03 17.15
N ALA A 119 -15.11 -5.11 16.77
CA ALA A 119 -14.17 -6.09 17.36
C ALA A 119 -12.74 -5.62 17.09
N ILE A 120 -11.83 -5.90 18.01
CA ILE A 120 -10.39 -5.79 17.76
C ILE A 120 -10.11 -6.74 16.58
N GLY A 121 -9.89 -6.18 15.41
CA GLY A 121 -9.54 -6.95 14.22
C GLY A 121 -8.24 -7.68 14.49
N THR A 122 -8.23 -8.99 14.35
CA THR A 122 -6.99 -9.75 14.34
C THR A 122 -6.24 -9.46 13.05
N LEU A 123 -4.92 -9.30 13.16
CA LEU A 123 -4.06 -9.21 11.99
C LEU A 123 -4.27 -10.44 11.09
N ASP A 124 -4.29 -10.22 9.80
CA ASP A 124 -4.44 -11.27 8.81
C ASP A 124 -3.25 -12.24 8.87
N SER A 125 -3.50 -13.54 9.01
CA SER A 125 -2.45 -14.56 9.14
C SER A 125 -1.50 -14.64 7.94
N ARG A 126 -1.87 -14.06 6.81
CA ARG A 126 -0.97 -13.93 5.64
C ARG A 126 0.26 -13.07 5.91
N PHE A 127 0.21 -12.24 6.95
CA PHE A 127 1.35 -11.45 7.41
C PHE A 127 2.25 -12.18 8.40
N ASP A 128 1.83 -13.33 8.92
CA ASP A 128 2.63 -14.10 9.87
C ASP A 128 3.92 -14.62 9.25
N GLY A 129 4.94 -14.79 10.09
CA GLY A 129 6.23 -15.36 9.71
C GLY A 129 7.31 -14.34 9.39
N PRO A 130 8.53 -14.81 9.14
CA PRO A 130 9.72 -13.96 8.96
C PRO A 130 9.70 -13.22 7.60
N HIS A 131 10.57 -12.23 7.50
CA HIS A 131 10.83 -11.46 6.29
C HIS A 131 9.58 -10.77 5.72
N LEU A 132 8.74 -10.21 6.59
CA LEU A 132 7.48 -9.59 6.24
C LEU A 132 7.64 -8.49 5.18
N THR A 133 8.57 -7.55 5.40
CA THR A 133 8.82 -6.44 4.47
C THR A 133 9.32 -6.93 3.12
N ALA A 134 10.20 -7.93 3.08
CA ALA A 134 10.66 -8.53 1.83
C ALA A 134 9.53 -9.24 1.08
N ARG A 135 8.66 -9.97 1.79
CA ARG A 135 7.48 -10.61 1.20
C ARG A 135 6.48 -9.58 0.65
N CYS A 136 6.24 -8.50 1.39
CA CYS A 136 5.41 -7.40 0.92
C CYS A 136 6.02 -6.75 -0.34
N ALA A 137 7.30 -6.44 -0.32
CA ALA A 137 7.99 -5.84 -1.45
C ALA A 137 7.95 -6.73 -2.70
N ASN A 138 8.19 -8.03 -2.56
CA ASN A 138 8.12 -8.98 -3.67
C ASN A 138 6.69 -9.08 -4.25
N ALA A 139 5.68 -9.07 -3.39
CA ALA A 139 4.28 -9.07 -3.80
C ALA A 139 3.88 -7.78 -4.54
N LEU A 140 4.35 -6.63 -4.06
CA LEU A 140 4.15 -5.34 -4.72
C LEU A 140 4.86 -5.27 -6.07
N GLN A 141 6.08 -5.81 -6.18
CA GLN A 141 6.80 -5.90 -7.44
C GLN A 141 6.03 -6.76 -8.45
N ALA A 142 5.60 -7.95 -8.07
CA ALA A 142 4.81 -8.83 -8.93
C ALA A 142 3.49 -8.16 -9.37
N ALA A 143 2.83 -7.44 -8.47
CA ALA A 143 1.63 -6.69 -8.80
C ALA A 143 1.91 -5.55 -9.78
N TRP A 144 2.99 -4.78 -9.60
CA TRP A 144 3.40 -3.71 -10.50
C TRP A 144 3.62 -4.24 -11.92
N GLU A 145 4.45 -5.27 -12.07
CA GLU A 145 4.79 -5.88 -13.36
C GLU A 145 3.57 -6.49 -14.07
N THR A 146 2.61 -6.99 -13.31
CA THR A 146 1.45 -7.71 -13.87
C THR A 146 0.26 -6.80 -14.18
N LEU A 147 0.07 -5.74 -13.38
CA LEU A 147 -1.15 -4.93 -13.44
C LEU A 147 -0.94 -3.60 -14.15
N LEU A 148 0.28 -3.04 -14.13
CA LEU A 148 0.57 -1.69 -14.59
C LEU A 148 1.58 -1.62 -15.73
N LEU A 149 2.34 -2.67 -16.00
CA LEU A 149 3.20 -2.82 -17.19
C LEU A 149 2.56 -3.77 -18.20
#